data_8d26cfe23f8c49d21394801ee4015f5c
#
_entry.id   8d26cfe23f8c49d21394801ee4015f5c
#
_cell.length_a   1.000
_cell.length_b   1.000
_cell.length_c   1.000
_cell.angle_alpha   90.00
_cell.angle_beta   90.00
_cell.angle_gamma   90.00
#
_symmetry.space_group_name_H-M   'P 1'
#
loop_
_entity.id
_entity.type
_entity.pdbx_description
1 polymer ?
#
loop_
_entity_poly.entity_id
_entity_poly.type
_entity_poly.pdbx_seq_one_letter_code
_entity_poly.pdbx_strand_id
1 'polypeptide(L)'
;MDLQLTPEQLSRLRIVQKKERFHRRRFLKATVLLMLHRGLSMEDIELSLSLDDNTIRRYAAGFLEKGMREYLSDSYVPYTGKLSERQLHLLGAHLDEFLYLDVKPIVEWVSEQFGVRYSASGMCDLLKRIDFVYKQAKAVARKADEAAQRAFLNEELPAILEQVESGAAELYYADGCHPTHNTKTGRGWIRKGKTFEIDCNSGRKRVNLNAAVRALKPEHLVYDVTETVNAQSTQRLCRGLLKKHPGKTIYLVCDNARYNRCGWLQAWAARQRIRFVFLPPYSPNLNLIERFWRLLRKEAINSIYYATYDEFRKGIVQFMDNAKAYKKEIRSLLTLNFQTVGNTSFHFAQTNS
;
A
#
# COMPACT_ATOMS: atom_id res chain seq x y z
N MET A 1 -17.15 31.37 45.37
CA MET A 1 -17.90 31.96 44.23
C MET A 1 -19.21 31.19 44.15
N ASP A 2 -20.32 31.83 44.47
CA ASP A 2 -21.59 31.15 44.56
C ASP A 2 -22.31 31.23 43.17
N LEU A 3 -22.37 30.14 42.45
CA LEU A 3 -23.02 30.05 41.14
C LEU A 3 -24.32 29.25 41.28
N GLN A 4 -25.49 29.93 41.09
CA GLN A 4 -26.78 29.28 41.10
C GLN A 4 -27.22 28.99 39.66
N LEU A 5 -27.54 27.73 39.36
CA LEU A 5 -28.01 27.26 38.08
C LEU A 5 -29.51 26.91 38.14
N THR A 6 -30.27 27.20 37.10
CA THR A 6 -31.67 26.77 37.01
C THR A 6 -31.78 25.26 36.77
N PRO A 7 -32.90 24.61 37.07
CA PRO A 7 -33.11 23.17 36.79
C PRO A 7 -32.89 22.80 35.34
N GLU A 8 -33.23 23.65 34.41
CA GLU A 8 -33.02 23.47 32.96
C GLU A 8 -31.52 23.53 32.62
N GLN A 9 -30.82 24.51 33.15
CA GLN A 9 -29.36 24.63 32.99
C GLN A 9 -28.62 23.41 33.55
N LEU A 10 -29.01 22.92 34.72
CA LEU A 10 -28.48 21.73 35.34
C LEU A 10 -28.66 20.48 34.43
N SER A 11 -29.89 20.29 33.95
CA SER A 11 -30.20 19.18 33.04
C SER A 11 -29.33 19.21 31.78
N ARG A 12 -29.19 20.36 31.16
CA ARG A 12 -28.42 20.57 29.95
C ARG A 12 -26.93 20.34 30.17
N LEU A 13 -26.35 20.83 31.23
CA LEU A 13 -24.93 20.60 31.60
C LEU A 13 -24.64 19.12 31.88
N ARG A 14 -25.56 18.41 32.56
CA ARG A 14 -25.44 16.97 32.76
C ARG A 14 -25.49 16.17 31.47
N ILE A 15 -26.31 16.58 30.51
CA ILE A 15 -26.35 15.97 29.17
C ILE A 15 -25.02 16.18 28.45
N VAL A 16 -24.45 17.38 28.48
CA VAL A 16 -23.14 17.68 27.88
C VAL A 16 -22.05 16.84 28.54
N GLN A 17 -22.01 16.78 29.87
CA GLN A 17 -21.03 15.98 30.60
C GLN A 17 -21.13 14.48 30.21
N LYS A 18 -22.33 13.94 30.04
CA LYS A 18 -22.55 12.54 29.68
C LYS A 18 -22.24 12.22 28.22
N LYS A 19 -22.68 13.07 27.29
CA LYS A 19 -22.57 12.81 25.84
C LYS A 19 -21.24 13.25 25.24
N GLU A 20 -20.64 14.33 25.77
CA GLU A 20 -19.45 14.96 25.18
C GLU A 20 -18.18 14.68 25.98
N ARG A 21 -18.09 13.55 26.66
CA ARG A 21 -16.90 13.17 27.45
C ARG A 21 -15.58 13.12 26.63
N PHE A 22 -15.66 12.95 25.33
CA PHE A 22 -14.50 12.97 24.42
C PHE A 22 -14.11 14.39 23.99
N HIS A 23 -14.99 15.36 24.14
CA HIS A 23 -14.70 16.78 23.96
C HIS A 23 -14.23 17.40 25.29
N ARG A 24 -12.95 17.17 25.62
CA ARG A 24 -12.37 17.57 26.91
C ARG A 24 -12.75 18.97 27.35
N ARG A 25 -12.70 19.96 26.45
CA ARG A 25 -12.98 21.36 26.78
C ARG A 25 -14.45 21.60 27.19
N ARG A 26 -15.41 21.08 26.46
CA ARG A 26 -16.85 21.19 26.78
C ARG A 26 -17.19 20.41 28.04
N PHE A 27 -16.62 19.22 28.17
CA PHE A 27 -16.76 18.42 29.38
C PHE A 27 -16.27 19.18 30.61
N LEU A 28 -15.07 19.78 30.56
CA LEU A 28 -14.50 20.55 31.66
C LEU A 28 -15.33 21.81 31.99
N LYS A 29 -15.76 22.56 30.96
CA LYS A 29 -16.64 23.71 31.11
C LYS A 29 -17.93 23.35 31.86
N ALA A 30 -18.59 22.25 31.46
CA ALA A 30 -19.81 21.79 32.09
C ALA A 30 -19.55 21.30 33.53
N THR A 31 -18.47 20.57 33.74
CA THR A 31 -18.12 20.01 35.06
C THR A 31 -17.82 21.09 36.05
N VAL A 32 -17.03 22.11 35.67
CA VAL A 32 -16.72 23.25 36.55
C VAL A 32 -18.00 23.96 37.03
N LEU A 33 -18.93 24.28 36.13
CA LEU A 33 -20.18 24.92 36.52
C LEU A 33 -21.04 24.06 37.46
N LEU A 34 -21.09 22.75 37.24
CA LEU A 34 -21.82 21.82 38.10
C LEU A 34 -21.18 21.71 39.50
N MET A 35 -19.83 21.76 39.57
CA MET A 35 -19.11 21.74 40.85
C MET A 35 -19.31 23.05 41.63
N LEU A 36 -19.21 24.19 40.95
CA LEU A 36 -19.51 25.51 41.58
C LEU A 36 -20.92 25.59 42.08
N HIS A 37 -21.92 25.14 41.32
CA HIS A 37 -23.32 25.10 41.75
C HIS A 37 -23.54 24.21 42.99
N ARG A 38 -22.75 23.18 43.16
CA ARG A 38 -22.79 22.32 44.35
C ARG A 38 -22.07 22.93 45.57
N GLY A 39 -21.49 24.10 45.44
CA GLY A 39 -20.79 24.79 46.52
C GLY A 39 -19.39 24.26 46.79
N LEU A 40 -18.76 23.52 45.85
CA LEU A 40 -17.37 23.09 46.04
C LEU A 40 -16.45 24.31 46.05
N SER A 41 -15.41 24.22 46.89
CA SER A 41 -14.38 25.27 46.94
C SER A 41 -13.56 25.31 45.65
N MET A 42 -12.92 26.46 45.38
CA MET A 42 -12.04 26.61 44.23
C MET A 42 -10.89 25.60 44.31
N GLU A 43 -10.33 25.39 45.46
CA GLU A 43 -9.25 24.47 45.75
C GLU A 43 -9.64 23.01 45.46
N ASP A 44 -10.87 22.60 45.83
CA ASP A 44 -11.37 21.26 45.53
C ASP A 44 -11.55 21.05 44.02
N ILE A 45 -11.97 22.09 43.31
CA ILE A 45 -12.15 22.04 41.85
C ILE A 45 -10.78 21.96 41.12
N GLU A 46 -9.80 22.77 41.58
CA GLU A 46 -8.42 22.72 41.07
C GLU A 46 -7.82 21.34 41.24
N LEU A 47 -7.90 20.76 42.43
CA LEU A 47 -7.39 19.42 42.73
C LEU A 47 -8.11 18.34 41.87
N SER A 48 -9.44 18.43 41.78
CA SER A 48 -10.25 17.41 41.10
C SER A 48 -10.07 17.41 39.59
N LEU A 49 -9.89 18.58 38.98
CA LEU A 49 -9.86 18.74 37.51
C LEU A 49 -8.49 19.10 36.94
N SER A 50 -7.49 19.32 37.82
CA SER A 50 -6.15 19.80 37.45
C SER A 50 -6.24 21.08 36.59
N LEU A 51 -7.06 22.02 37.02
CA LEU A 51 -7.23 23.32 36.40
C LEU A 51 -6.72 24.41 37.37
N ASP A 52 -6.17 25.49 36.83
CA ASP A 52 -5.80 26.65 37.61
C ASP A 52 -7.02 27.52 37.95
N ASP A 53 -6.94 28.28 39.09
CA ASP A 53 -7.98 29.17 39.58
C ASP A 53 -8.44 30.17 38.52
N ASN A 54 -7.53 30.75 37.76
CA ASN A 54 -7.87 31.68 36.67
C ASN A 54 -8.74 31.03 35.59
N THR A 55 -8.48 29.77 35.28
CA THR A 55 -9.28 29.02 34.28
C THR A 55 -10.68 28.74 34.83
N ILE A 56 -10.81 28.38 36.10
CA ILE A 56 -12.12 28.16 36.76
C ILE A 56 -12.93 29.46 36.79
N ARG A 57 -12.33 30.57 37.21
CA ARG A 57 -12.95 31.91 37.21
C ARG A 57 -13.40 32.32 35.81
N ARG A 58 -12.54 32.12 34.79
CA ARG A 58 -12.86 32.43 33.40
C ARG A 58 -14.04 31.61 32.86
N TYR A 59 -14.15 30.35 33.28
CA TYR A 59 -15.29 29.53 32.90
C TYR A 59 -16.59 30.02 33.56
N ALA A 60 -16.57 30.36 34.83
CA ALA A 60 -17.71 30.91 35.53
C ALA A 60 -18.14 32.27 34.97
N ALA A 61 -17.20 33.20 34.79
CA ALA A 61 -17.45 34.52 34.22
C ALA A 61 -18.01 34.45 32.81
N GLY A 62 -17.38 33.60 31.96
CA GLY A 62 -17.85 33.41 30.59
C GLY A 62 -19.25 32.81 30.47
N PHE A 63 -19.67 31.99 31.46
CA PHE A 63 -21.05 31.51 31.53
C PHE A 63 -22.05 32.61 31.90
N LEU A 64 -21.71 33.43 32.88
CA LEU A 64 -22.54 34.54 33.30
C LEU A 64 -22.71 35.62 32.24
N GLU A 65 -21.61 35.87 31.50
CA GLU A 65 -21.61 36.86 30.41
C GLU A 65 -22.34 36.41 29.16
N LYS A 66 -22.09 35.19 28.70
CA LYS A 66 -22.52 34.71 27.36
C LYS A 66 -23.78 33.86 27.41
N GLY A 67 -24.20 33.38 28.55
CA GLY A 67 -25.29 32.44 28.71
C GLY A 67 -24.95 31.02 28.17
N MET A 68 -25.85 30.08 28.44
CA MET A 68 -25.64 28.65 28.21
C MET A 68 -25.28 28.27 26.78
N ARG A 69 -25.97 28.84 25.79
CA ARG A 69 -25.87 28.46 24.39
C ARG A 69 -24.50 28.86 23.83
N GLU A 70 -24.11 30.09 24.02
CA GLU A 70 -22.85 30.63 23.52
C GLU A 70 -21.67 30.14 24.31
N TYR A 71 -21.79 29.98 25.64
CA TYR A 71 -20.76 29.40 26.47
C TYR A 71 -20.36 27.99 26.10
N LEU A 72 -21.34 27.15 25.75
CA LEU A 72 -21.09 25.77 25.28
C LEU A 72 -20.78 25.69 23.78
N SER A 73 -20.97 26.76 23.02
CA SER A 73 -20.51 26.78 21.63
C SER A 73 -18.99 26.69 21.59
N ASP A 74 -18.49 25.90 20.69
CA ASP A 74 -17.04 25.80 20.47
C ASP A 74 -16.63 26.94 19.53
N SER A 75 -16.38 28.12 20.10
CA SER A 75 -15.81 29.27 19.40
C SER A 75 -14.28 29.13 19.18
N TYR A 76 -13.75 27.93 19.44
CA TYR A 76 -12.36 27.64 19.10
C TYR A 76 -12.23 27.61 17.60
N VAL A 77 -11.71 28.68 17.01
CA VAL A 77 -11.16 28.64 15.67
C VAL A 77 -9.84 27.91 15.76
N PRO A 78 -9.71 26.68 15.21
CA PRO A 78 -8.42 26.00 15.21
C PRO A 78 -7.41 26.92 14.54
N TYR A 79 -6.22 27.00 15.11
CA TYR A 79 -5.13 27.70 14.45
C TYR A 79 -4.93 27.05 13.07
N THR A 80 -5.39 27.71 12.02
CA THR A 80 -5.35 27.23 10.63
C THR A 80 -3.94 27.20 10.05
N GLY A 81 -2.95 27.67 10.82
CA GLY A 81 -1.57 27.74 10.40
C GLY A 81 -1.22 29.13 9.83
N LYS A 82 0.01 29.26 9.33
CA LYS A 82 0.51 30.51 8.77
C LYS A 82 0.01 30.80 7.35
N LEU A 83 -0.55 29.78 6.66
CA LEU A 83 -1.06 29.91 5.29
C LEU A 83 -2.59 29.99 5.31
N SER A 84 -3.15 30.84 4.44
CA SER A 84 -4.60 30.90 4.18
C SER A 84 -5.06 29.66 3.41
N GLU A 85 -6.37 29.40 3.36
CA GLU A 85 -6.94 28.30 2.59
C GLU A 85 -6.56 28.34 1.11
N ARG A 86 -6.56 29.54 0.51
CA ARG A 86 -6.11 29.73 -0.87
C ARG A 86 -4.65 29.36 -1.08
N GLN A 87 -3.77 29.74 -0.14
CA GLN A 87 -2.35 29.37 -0.19
C GLN A 87 -2.13 27.88 0.02
N LEU A 88 -2.92 27.22 0.89
CA LEU A 88 -2.89 25.78 1.08
C LEU A 88 -3.32 25.04 -0.19
N HIS A 89 -4.36 25.52 -0.87
CA HIS A 89 -4.79 24.96 -2.14
C HIS A 89 -3.72 25.09 -3.23
N LEU A 90 -3.07 26.26 -3.34
CA LEU A 90 -1.97 26.47 -4.28
C LEU A 90 -0.77 25.56 -3.97
N LEU A 91 -0.42 25.40 -2.69
CA LEU A 91 0.63 24.48 -2.27
C LEU A 91 0.27 23.04 -2.66
N GLY A 92 -0.96 22.61 -2.39
CA GLY A 92 -1.44 21.27 -2.76
C GLY A 92 -1.34 21.02 -4.26
N ALA A 93 -1.87 21.92 -5.09
CA ALA A 93 -1.80 21.82 -6.54
C ALA A 93 -0.36 21.77 -7.06
N HIS A 94 0.54 22.56 -6.48
CA HIS A 94 1.96 22.53 -6.83
C HIS A 94 2.61 21.18 -6.50
N LEU A 95 2.31 20.61 -5.31
CA LEU A 95 2.87 19.33 -4.88
C LEU A 95 2.26 18.12 -5.61
N ASP A 96 1.07 18.26 -6.18
CA ASP A 96 0.48 17.24 -7.06
C ASP A 96 1.21 17.17 -8.41
N GLU A 97 1.77 18.27 -8.86
CA GLU A 97 2.51 18.37 -10.13
C GLU A 97 4.01 18.07 -9.96
N PHE A 98 4.62 18.51 -8.85
CA PHE A 98 6.06 18.44 -8.63
C PHE A 98 6.42 17.55 -7.46
N LEU A 99 7.28 16.55 -7.71
CA LEU A 99 7.78 15.65 -6.67
C LEU A 99 9.02 16.23 -5.99
N TYR A 100 8.92 16.44 -4.68
CA TYR A 100 10.04 16.82 -3.83
C TYR A 100 10.55 15.63 -3.00
N LEU A 101 11.86 15.39 -3.04
CA LEU A 101 12.50 14.30 -2.29
C LEU A 101 12.83 14.67 -0.85
N ASP A 102 12.83 15.97 -0.54
CA ASP A 102 13.11 16.55 0.78
C ASP A 102 12.10 17.66 1.06
N VAL A 103 11.89 17.94 2.34
CA VAL A 103 10.98 19.00 2.80
C VAL A 103 11.58 20.41 2.66
N LYS A 104 12.91 20.54 2.66
CA LYS A 104 13.59 21.85 2.60
C LYS A 104 13.24 22.66 1.35
N PRO A 105 13.29 22.11 0.13
CA PRO A 105 12.87 22.83 -1.05
C PRO A 105 11.40 23.28 -1.03
N ILE A 106 10.53 22.53 -0.34
CA ILE A 106 9.12 22.92 -0.16
C ILE A 106 9.04 24.15 0.76
N VAL A 107 9.85 24.19 1.82
CA VAL A 107 9.93 25.36 2.71
C VAL A 107 10.43 26.60 1.95
N GLU A 108 11.43 26.43 1.11
CA GLU A 108 11.96 27.51 0.25
C GLU A 108 10.90 28.02 -0.72
N TRP A 109 10.25 27.12 -1.44
CA TRP A 109 9.17 27.47 -2.36
C TRP A 109 8.03 28.23 -1.66
N VAL A 110 7.58 27.77 -0.47
CA VAL A 110 6.54 28.46 0.31
C VAL A 110 7.01 29.86 0.77
N SER A 111 8.28 29.97 1.14
CA SER A 111 8.84 31.26 1.53
C SER A 111 8.90 32.25 0.36
N GLU A 112 9.28 31.79 -0.82
CA GLU A 112 9.34 32.59 -2.05
C GLU A 112 7.96 33.00 -2.55
N GLN A 113 7.01 32.07 -2.57
CA GLN A 113 5.68 32.31 -3.12
C GLN A 113 4.76 33.10 -2.18
N PHE A 114 4.91 32.89 -0.87
CA PHE A 114 3.95 33.43 0.11
C PHE A 114 4.59 34.32 1.17
N GLY A 115 5.92 34.49 1.18
CA GLY A 115 6.63 35.25 2.20
C GLY A 115 6.58 34.64 3.60
N VAL A 116 6.19 33.36 3.72
CA VAL A 116 5.96 32.70 5.00
C VAL A 116 7.02 31.63 5.24
N ARG A 117 7.77 31.76 6.32
CA ARG A 117 8.80 30.79 6.69
C ARG A 117 8.29 29.72 7.66
N TYR A 118 8.57 28.47 7.33
CA TYR A 118 8.37 27.30 8.17
C TYR A 118 9.71 26.68 8.59
N SER A 119 9.72 26.02 9.75
CA SER A 119 10.76 25.03 10.05
C SER A 119 10.49 23.75 9.25
N ALA A 120 11.49 22.91 9.06
CA ALA A 120 11.32 21.63 8.38
C ALA A 120 10.26 20.74 9.10
N SER A 121 10.27 20.69 10.44
CA SER A 121 9.26 19.96 11.21
C SER A 121 7.87 20.56 11.06
N GLY A 122 7.74 21.89 11.14
CA GLY A 122 6.46 22.57 10.95
C GLY A 122 5.88 22.39 9.54
N MET A 123 6.74 22.31 8.52
CA MET A 123 6.30 21.98 7.16
C MET A 123 5.86 20.50 7.06
N CYS A 124 6.58 19.56 7.66
CA CYS A 124 6.14 18.16 7.72
C CYS A 124 4.76 18.01 8.39
N ASP A 125 4.50 18.74 9.48
CA ASP A 125 3.21 18.70 10.15
C ASP A 125 2.10 19.36 9.32
N LEU A 126 2.42 20.43 8.58
CA LEU A 126 1.51 21.04 7.62
C LEU A 126 1.15 20.04 6.50
N LEU A 127 2.14 19.43 5.88
CA LEU A 127 1.94 18.46 4.79
C LEU A 127 1.04 17.30 5.23
N LYS A 128 1.26 16.73 6.42
CA LYS A 128 0.38 15.67 6.97
C LYS A 128 -1.06 16.16 7.18
N ARG A 129 -1.24 17.40 7.61
CA ARG A 129 -2.57 18.00 7.84
C ARG A 129 -3.36 18.24 6.55
N ILE A 130 -2.65 18.44 5.43
CA ILE A 130 -3.26 18.55 4.09
C ILE A 130 -3.13 17.25 3.28
N ASP A 131 -3.07 16.10 3.99
CA ASP A 131 -3.09 14.73 3.46
C ASP A 131 -1.91 14.33 2.57
N PHE A 132 -0.78 15.03 2.65
CA PHE A 132 0.47 14.58 2.00
C PHE A 132 1.24 13.64 2.92
N VAL A 133 1.73 12.55 2.34
CA VAL A 133 2.55 11.54 3.03
C VAL A 133 3.85 11.30 2.28
N TYR A 134 4.94 11.15 3.03
CA TYR A 134 6.23 10.80 2.44
C TYR A 134 6.25 9.32 2.06
N LYS A 135 6.18 9.03 0.75
CA LYS A 135 6.15 7.68 0.20
C LYS A 135 7.01 7.57 -1.06
N GLN A 136 7.38 6.34 -1.40
CA GLN A 136 8.14 6.10 -2.62
C GLN A 136 7.26 6.31 -3.86
N ALA A 137 7.78 7.06 -4.84
CA ALA A 137 7.14 7.22 -6.14
C ALA A 137 7.04 5.87 -6.87
N LYS A 138 5.93 5.67 -7.58
CA LYS A 138 5.71 4.48 -8.41
C LYS A 138 6.32 4.73 -9.80
N ALA A 139 7.28 3.90 -10.18
CA ALA A 139 7.76 3.91 -11.56
C ALA A 139 6.67 3.39 -12.50
N VAL A 140 6.31 4.17 -13.49
CA VAL A 140 5.36 3.79 -14.55
C VAL A 140 6.10 3.82 -15.88
N ALA A 141 5.95 2.76 -16.68
CA ALA A 141 6.55 2.73 -17.99
C ALA A 141 5.88 3.77 -18.91
N ARG A 142 6.62 4.81 -19.31
CA ARG A 142 6.10 5.91 -20.17
C ARG A 142 5.50 5.43 -21.49
N LYS A 143 5.94 4.26 -21.97
CA LYS A 143 5.49 3.64 -23.23
C LYS A 143 4.34 2.65 -23.02
N ALA A 144 3.79 2.52 -21.82
CA ALA A 144 2.65 1.65 -21.57
C ALA A 144 1.39 2.24 -22.21
N ASP A 145 0.68 1.41 -22.95
CA ASP A 145 -0.57 1.77 -23.62
C ASP A 145 -1.76 1.29 -22.80
N GLU A 146 -2.48 2.24 -22.20
CA GLU A 146 -3.65 1.94 -21.39
C GLU A 146 -4.80 1.35 -22.22
N ALA A 147 -4.99 1.81 -23.45
CA ALA A 147 -6.05 1.30 -24.32
C ALA A 147 -5.80 -0.16 -24.67
N ALA A 148 -4.55 -0.52 -25.00
CA ALA A 148 -4.17 -1.90 -25.21
C ALA A 148 -4.33 -2.77 -23.95
N GLN A 149 -4.01 -2.23 -22.76
CA GLN A 149 -4.25 -2.94 -21.49
C GLN A 149 -5.74 -3.18 -21.24
N ARG A 150 -6.59 -2.20 -21.52
CA ARG A 150 -8.05 -2.33 -21.38
C ARG A 150 -8.62 -3.33 -22.39
N ALA A 151 -8.17 -3.30 -23.65
CA ALA A 151 -8.59 -4.26 -24.66
C ALA A 151 -8.24 -5.70 -24.26
N PHE A 152 -7.00 -5.94 -23.79
CA PHE A 152 -6.59 -7.25 -23.26
C PHE A 152 -7.50 -7.72 -22.12
N LEU A 153 -7.81 -6.84 -21.14
CA LEU A 153 -8.61 -7.19 -19.96
C LEU A 153 -10.12 -7.32 -20.28
N ASN A 154 -10.64 -6.60 -21.26
CA ASN A 154 -12.07 -6.64 -21.60
C ASN A 154 -12.44 -7.71 -22.63
N GLU A 155 -11.50 -8.08 -23.49
CA GLU A 155 -11.78 -8.91 -24.66
C GLU A 155 -11.01 -10.24 -24.62
N GLU A 156 -9.68 -10.20 -24.58
CA GLU A 156 -8.85 -11.38 -24.72
C GLU A 156 -8.88 -12.27 -23.47
N LEU A 157 -8.66 -11.67 -22.28
CA LEU A 157 -8.63 -12.43 -21.03
C LEU A 157 -9.98 -13.09 -20.69
N PRO A 158 -11.15 -12.42 -20.82
CA PRO A 158 -12.45 -13.06 -20.55
C PRO A 158 -12.72 -14.25 -21.45
N ALA A 159 -12.43 -14.16 -22.76
CA ALA A 159 -12.60 -15.26 -23.69
C ALA A 159 -11.74 -16.49 -23.35
N ILE A 160 -10.54 -16.27 -22.80
CA ILE A 160 -9.69 -17.35 -22.28
C ILE A 160 -10.26 -17.93 -21.00
N LEU A 161 -10.72 -17.08 -20.07
CA LEU A 161 -11.29 -17.54 -18.80
C LEU A 161 -12.53 -18.41 -19.00
N GLU A 162 -13.39 -18.10 -19.94
CA GLU A 162 -14.54 -18.93 -20.31
C GLU A 162 -14.12 -20.35 -20.70
N GLN A 163 -13.06 -20.52 -21.50
CA GLN A 163 -12.52 -21.83 -21.85
C GLN A 163 -11.86 -22.55 -20.66
N VAL A 164 -11.30 -21.82 -19.72
CA VAL A 164 -10.73 -22.38 -18.50
C VAL A 164 -11.85 -22.85 -17.57
N GLU A 165 -12.91 -22.09 -17.43
CA GLU A 165 -14.09 -22.41 -16.62
C GLU A 165 -14.84 -23.63 -17.16
N SER A 166 -14.94 -23.78 -18.48
CA SER A 166 -15.50 -24.97 -19.12
C SER A 166 -14.62 -26.22 -18.95
N GLY A 167 -13.41 -26.08 -18.39
CA GLY A 167 -12.46 -27.17 -18.19
C GLY A 167 -11.68 -27.60 -19.43
N ALA A 168 -11.90 -26.96 -20.58
CA ALA A 168 -11.23 -27.27 -21.85
C ALA A 168 -9.78 -26.76 -21.90
N ALA A 169 -9.46 -25.74 -21.12
CA ALA A 169 -8.17 -25.10 -21.12
C ALA A 169 -7.63 -24.84 -19.71
N GLU A 170 -6.37 -24.44 -19.66
CA GLU A 170 -5.69 -23.96 -18.45
C GLU A 170 -4.97 -22.65 -18.79
N LEU A 171 -4.97 -21.72 -17.81
CA LEU A 171 -4.31 -20.42 -17.96
C LEU A 171 -3.12 -20.33 -17.02
N TYR A 172 -1.98 -20.00 -17.58
CA TYR A 172 -0.73 -19.78 -16.85
C TYR A 172 -0.11 -18.42 -17.20
N TYR A 173 0.49 -17.78 -16.22
CA TYR A 173 1.31 -16.58 -16.38
C TYR A 173 2.76 -16.96 -16.19
N ALA A 174 3.60 -16.66 -17.18
CA ALA A 174 4.99 -17.06 -17.21
C ALA A 174 5.93 -15.86 -17.32
N ASP A 175 7.09 -15.99 -16.70
CA ASP A 175 8.17 -15.01 -16.77
C ASP A 175 9.50 -15.61 -16.29
N GLY A 176 10.60 -14.96 -16.67
CA GLY A 176 11.95 -15.24 -16.18
C GLY A 176 12.34 -14.36 -14.99
N CYS A 177 12.95 -14.95 -13.98
CA CYS A 177 13.49 -14.20 -12.85
C CYS A 177 14.99 -14.48 -12.67
N HIS A 178 15.77 -13.45 -12.35
CA HIS A 178 17.23 -13.50 -12.30
C HIS A 178 17.79 -12.95 -10.97
N PRO A 179 17.45 -13.54 -9.81
CA PRO A 179 18.01 -13.11 -8.55
C PRO A 179 19.53 -13.27 -8.52
N THR A 180 20.21 -12.25 -8.03
CA THR A 180 21.66 -12.22 -7.88
C THR A 180 22.05 -12.56 -6.46
N HIS A 181 23.17 -13.31 -6.30
CA HIS A 181 23.79 -13.59 -5.01
C HIS A 181 24.45 -12.31 -4.47
N ASN A 182 23.59 -11.40 -4.01
CA ASN A 182 23.97 -10.14 -3.40
C ASN A 182 22.91 -9.81 -2.35
N THR A 183 23.34 -9.65 -1.10
CA THR A 183 22.42 -9.37 0.01
C THR A 183 21.69 -8.04 -0.24
N LYS A 184 20.38 -8.10 -0.26
CA LYS A 184 19.52 -6.92 -0.40
C LYS A 184 18.80 -6.68 0.91
N THR A 185 18.95 -5.49 1.47
CA THR A 185 18.23 -5.11 2.69
C THR A 185 16.77 -4.82 2.38
N GLY A 186 15.89 -5.38 3.21
CA GLY A 186 14.46 -5.07 3.22
C GLY A 186 14.11 -4.11 4.37
N ARG A 187 12.83 -3.76 4.47
CA ARG A 187 12.29 -3.03 5.62
C ARG A 187 11.78 -4.02 6.66
N GLY A 188 12.11 -3.77 7.93
CA GLY A 188 11.68 -4.60 9.06
C GLY A 188 11.37 -3.75 10.30
N TRP A 189 10.84 -4.40 11.33
CA TRP A 189 10.61 -3.74 12.61
C TRP A 189 11.91 -3.69 13.40
N ILE A 190 12.47 -2.49 13.54
CA ILE A 190 13.71 -2.21 14.28
C ILE A 190 13.38 -1.23 15.38
N ARG A 191 13.92 -1.44 16.57
CA ARG A 191 13.71 -0.54 17.72
C ARG A 191 14.17 0.87 17.36
N LYS A 192 13.35 1.87 17.68
CA LYS A 192 13.70 3.29 17.45
C LYS A 192 15.07 3.63 18.05
N GLY A 193 15.93 4.23 17.23
CA GLY A 193 17.30 4.59 17.62
C GLY A 193 18.32 3.44 17.60
N LYS A 194 17.93 2.23 17.10
CA LYS A 194 18.84 1.12 16.87
C LYS A 194 19.01 0.84 15.38
N THR A 195 20.12 0.26 15.02
CA THR A 195 20.42 -0.27 13.69
C THR A 195 20.40 -1.79 13.74
N PHE A 196 19.91 -2.42 12.70
CA PHE A 196 20.00 -3.86 12.50
C PHE A 196 20.93 -4.11 11.32
N GLU A 197 22.07 -4.72 11.56
CA GLU A 197 23.10 -5.00 10.57
C GLU A 197 22.92 -6.41 10.00
N ILE A 198 23.14 -6.57 8.71
CA ILE A 198 23.09 -7.84 8.00
C ILE A 198 24.39 -7.95 7.21
N ASP A 199 25.05 -9.08 7.33
CA ASP A 199 26.22 -9.39 6.52
C ASP A 199 25.85 -9.28 5.04
N CYS A 200 26.77 -8.76 4.24
CA CYS A 200 26.53 -8.61 2.83
C CYS A 200 27.68 -9.19 2.00
N ASN A 201 27.34 -9.66 0.83
CA ASN A 201 28.30 -10.02 -0.21
C ASN A 201 28.01 -9.21 -1.48
N SER A 202 29.00 -9.04 -2.32
CA SER A 202 28.93 -8.32 -3.59
C SER A 202 28.96 -9.27 -4.80
N GLY A 203 28.41 -10.47 -4.63
CA GLY A 203 28.40 -11.50 -5.66
C GLY A 203 27.64 -11.07 -6.92
N ARG A 204 28.18 -11.42 -8.11
CA ARG A 204 27.55 -11.18 -9.42
C ARG A 204 26.87 -12.42 -10.00
N LYS A 205 27.09 -13.59 -9.38
CA LYS A 205 26.42 -14.83 -9.80
C LYS A 205 24.92 -14.72 -9.60
N ARG A 206 24.15 -15.26 -10.53
CA ARG A 206 22.69 -15.21 -10.48
C ARG A 206 22.09 -16.59 -10.68
N VAL A 207 20.94 -16.83 -10.09
CA VAL A 207 20.07 -17.97 -10.39
C VAL A 207 19.10 -17.53 -11.46
N ASN A 208 18.99 -18.28 -12.55
CA ASN A 208 18.00 -18.00 -13.58
C ASN A 208 16.84 -18.97 -13.43
N LEU A 209 15.67 -18.42 -13.19
CA LEU A 209 14.42 -19.15 -13.07
C LEU A 209 13.55 -18.85 -14.27
N ASN A 210 12.98 -19.86 -14.87
CA ASN A 210 11.87 -19.72 -15.81
C ASN A 210 10.65 -20.41 -15.20
N ALA A 211 9.57 -19.69 -14.92
CA ALA A 211 8.46 -20.27 -14.20
C ALA A 211 7.09 -19.84 -14.76
N ALA A 212 6.07 -20.63 -14.45
CA ALA A 212 4.69 -20.34 -14.76
C ALA A 212 3.79 -20.62 -13.55
N VAL A 213 2.93 -19.68 -13.19
CA VAL A 213 1.92 -19.83 -12.14
C VAL A 213 0.54 -20.02 -12.77
N ARG A 214 -0.25 -20.95 -12.23
CA ARG A 214 -1.61 -21.22 -12.70
C ARG A 214 -2.55 -20.10 -12.22
N ALA A 215 -3.35 -19.52 -13.11
CA ALA A 215 -4.17 -18.36 -12.81
C ALA A 215 -5.19 -18.58 -11.68
N LEU A 216 -5.96 -19.67 -11.75
CA LEU A 216 -7.03 -19.96 -10.77
C LEU A 216 -6.55 -20.75 -9.53
N LYS A 217 -5.39 -21.38 -9.61
CA LYS A 217 -4.75 -22.12 -8.50
C LYS A 217 -3.27 -21.76 -8.42
N PRO A 218 -2.96 -20.52 -8.00
CA PRO A 218 -1.61 -19.95 -8.15
C PRO A 218 -0.54 -20.63 -7.26
N GLU A 219 -0.92 -21.42 -6.28
CA GLU A 219 -0.03 -22.30 -5.54
C GLU A 219 0.50 -23.48 -6.37
N HIS A 220 -0.09 -23.73 -7.53
CA HIS A 220 0.39 -24.70 -8.50
C HIS A 220 1.26 -24.00 -9.54
N LEU A 221 2.54 -24.15 -9.37
CA LEU A 221 3.53 -23.59 -10.30
C LEU A 221 4.33 -24.70 -11.00
N VAL A 222 4.91 -24.34 -12.14
CA VAL A 222 5.93 -25.11 -12.82
C VAL A 222 7.12 -24.20 -13.02
N TYR A 223 8.32 -24.70 -12.76
CA TYR A 223 9.52 -23.90 -12.94
C TYR A 223 10.68 -24.75 -13.44
N ASP A 224 11.67 -24.08 -14.03
CA ASP A 224 12.94 -24.63 -14.51
C ASP A 224 14.07 -23.73 -14.02
N VAL A 225 15.11 -24.31 -13.41
CA VAL A 225 16.36 -23.62 -13.10
C VAL A 225 17.31 -23.82 -14.26
N THR A 226 17.66 -22.75 -14.92
CA THR A 226 18.39 -22.80 -16.18
C THR A 226 19.64 -21.91 -16.17
N GLU A 227 20.62 -22.22 -16.97
CA GLU A 227 21.78 -21.33 -17.16
C GLU A 227 21.37 -20.01 -17.83
N THR A 228 20.41 -20.08 -18.75
CA THR A 228 19.91 -18.92 -19.48
C THR A 228 18.43 -19.09 -19.77
N VAL A 229 17.64 -18.05 -19.48
CA VAL A 229 16.23 -17.98 -19.91
C VAL A 229 16.22 -17.66 -21.40
N ASN A 230 15.72 -18.62 -22.20
CA ASN A 230 15.70 -18.57 -23.65
C ASN A 230 14.54 -19.43 -24.20
N ALA A 231 14.41 -19.53 -25.51
CA ALA A 231 13.34 -20.30 -26.17
C ALA A 231 13.39 -21.80 -25.79
N GLN A 232 14.56 -22.38 -25.56
CA GLN A 232 14.70 -23.79 -25.15
C GLN A 232 14.21 -23.99 -23.70
N SER A 233 14.56 -23.08 -22.78
CA SER A 233 14.05 -23.15 -21.40
C SER A 233 12.54 -22.94 -21.36
N THR A 234 11.99 -22.04 -22.20
CA THR A 234 10.53 -21.87 -22.34
C THR A 234 9.87 -23.13 -22.90
N GLN A 235 10.50 -23.80 -23.88
CA GLN A 235 9.99 -25.09 -24.38
C GLN A 235 9.98 -26.15 -23.27
N ARG A 236 11.03 -26.26 -22.43
CA ARG A 236 11.03 -27.20 -21.30
C ARG A 236 9.91 -26.90 -20.30
N LEU A 237 9.72 -25.62 -19.97
CA LEU A 237 8.60 -25.17 -19.12
C LEU A 237 7.25 -25.62 -19.71
N CYS A 238 7.01 -25.35 -20.99
CA CYS A 238 5.80 -25.76 -21.71
C CYS A 238 5.60 -27.29 -21.69
N ARG A 239 6.65 -28.10 -21.88
CA ARG A 239 6.58 -29.55 -21.75
C ARG A 239 6.16 -30.00 -20.34
N GLY A 240 6.65 -29.29 -19.30
CA GLY A 240 6.23 -29.52 -17.92
C GLY A 240 4.73 -29.25 -17.71
N LEU A 241 4.21 -28.17 -18.32
CA LEU A 241 2.78 -27.82 -18.27
C LEU A 241 1.92 -28.88 -18.99
N LEU A 242 2.32 -29.32 -20.18
CA LEU A 242 1.61 -30.35 -20.96
C LEU A 242 1.52 -31.67 -20.20
N LYS A 243 2.59 -32.09 -19.51
CA LYS A 243 2.57 -33.29 -18.66
C LYS A 243 1.58 -33.20 -17.50
N LYS A 244 1.39 -31.98 -16.95
CA LYS A 244 0.42 -31.77 -15.84
C LYS A 244 -1.02 -31.72 -16.32
N HIS A 245 -1.27 -31.39 -17.59
CA HIS A 245 -2.61 -31.20 -18.15
C HIS A 245 -2.79 -31.94 -19.48
N PRO A 246 -2.80 -33.29 -19.43
CA PRO A 246 -2.96 -34.06 -20.65
C PRO A 246 -4.32 -33.75 -21.31
N GLY A 247 -4.30 -33.54 -22.61
CA GLY A 247 -5.51 -33.27 -23.38
C GLY A 247 -6.05 -31.85 -23.37
N LYS A 248 -5.62 -30.99 -22.45
CA LYS A 248 -6.09 -29.60 -22.37
C LYS A 248 -5.27 -28.63 -23.21
N THR A 249 -5.91 -27.56 -23.66
CA THR A 249 -5.21 -26.40 -24.21
C THR A 249 -4.59 -25.58 -23.07
N ILE A 250 -3.37 -25.10 -23.24
CA ILE A 250 -2.68 -24.27 -22.26
C ILE A 250 -2.46 -22.88 -22.84
N TYR A 251 -3.12 -21.90 -22.26
CA TYR A 251 -2.83 -20.50 -22.53
C TYR A 251 -1.69 -20.04 -21.64
N LEU A 252 -0.61 -19.56 -22.25
CA LEU A 252 0.59 -19.09 -21.58
C LEU A 252 0.75 -17.60 -21.78
N VAL A 253 0.31 -16.82 -20.79
CA VAL A 253 0.47 -15.37 -20.78
C VAL A 253 1.92 -15.04 -20.44
N CYS A 254 2.58 -14.29 -21.30
CA CYS A 254 3.97 -13.87 -21.12
C CYS A 254 4.24 -12.48 -21.71
N ASP A 255 5.40 -11.94 -21.41
CA ASP A 255 5.88 -10.70 -22.00
C ASP A 255 6.30 -10.87 -23.48
N ASN A 256 6.64 -9.75 -24.10
CA ASN A 256 7.07 -9.70 -25.50
C ASN A 256 8.57 -10.01 -25.69
N ALA A 257 9.22 -10.74 -24.78
CA ALA A 257 10.61 -11.09 -24.93
C ALA A 257 10.87 -11.83 -26.26
N ARG A 258 11.98 -11.49 -26.93
CA ARG A 258 12.30 -12.02 -28.26
C ARG A 258 12.34 -13.55 -28.29
N TYR A 259 12.79 -14.18 -27.21
CA TYR A 259 12.85 -15.64 -27.12
C TYR A 259 11.47 -16.30 -27.06
N ASN A 260 10.45 -15.63 -26.51
CA ASN A 260 9.06 -16.10 -26.51
C ASN A 260 8.41 -15.97 -27.91
N ARG A 261 8.84 -14.98 -28.71
CA ARG A 261 8.40 -14.76 -30.08
C ARG A 261 9.22 -15.52 -31.13
N CYS A 262 10.13 -16.39 -30.71
CA CYS A 262 10.98 -17.15 -31.60
C CYS A 262 10.15 -18.09 -32.52
N GLY A 263 10.35 -17.99 -33.84
CA GLY A 263 9.52 -18.68 -34.81
C GLY A 263 9.45 -20.20 -34.67
N TRP A 264 10.58 -20.86 -34.37
CA TRP A 264 10.58 -22.31 -34.15
C TRP A 264 9.80 -22.70 -32.85
N LEU A 265 9.89 -21.88 -31.79
CA LEU A 265 9.15 -22.12 -30.55
C LEU A 265 7.64 -21.99 -30.80
N GLN A 266 7.22 -20.95 -31.51
CA GLN A 266 5.83 -20.73 -31.87
C GLN A 266 5.28 -21.86 -32.74
N ALA A 267 6.04 -22.30 -33.76
CA ALA A 267 5.68 -23.40 -34.61
C ALA A 267 5.57 -24.74 -33.86
N TRP A 268 6.48 -24.96 -32.91
CA TRP A 268 6.41 -26.13 -32.03
C TRP A 268 5.17 -26.05 -31.13
N ALA A 269 4.95 -24.92 -30.47
CA ALA A 269 3.83 -24.69 -29.54
C ALA A 269 2.46 -24.91 -30.23
N ALA A 270 2.31 -24.39 -31.42
CA ALA A 270 1.09 -24.55 -32.22
C ALA A 270 0.69 -26.01 -32.45
N ARG A 271 1.69 -26.92 -32.51
CA ARG A 271 1.48 -28.39 -32.65
C ARG A 271 1.19 -29.08 -31.33
N GLN A 272 1.38 -28.40 -30.18
CA GLN A 272 1.39 -28.99 -28.83
C GLN A 272 0.26 -28.47 -27.92
N ARG A 273 -0.81 -27.92 -28.45
CA ARG A 273 -1.90 -27.31 -27.65
C ARG A 273 -1.41 -26.20 -26.68
N ILE A 274 -0.30 -25.55 -26.96
CA ILE A 274 0.16 -24.34 -26.29
C ILE A 274 -0.27 -23.14 -27.10
N ARG A 275 -0.86 -22.15 -26.42
CA ARG A 275 -1.25 -20.87 -27.02
C ARG A 275 -0.54 -19.76 -26.23
N PHE A 276 0.46 -19.15 -26.85
CA PHE A 276 1.10 -17.96 -26.27
C PHE A 276 0.15 -16.77 -26.37
N VAL A 277 -0.03 -16.09 -25.25
CA VAL A 277 -0.81 -14.86 -25.11
C VAL A 277 0.18 -13.77 -24.70
N PHE A 278 0.40 -12.81 -25.59
CA PHE A 278 1.40 -11.79 -25.37
C PHE A 278 0.76 -10.56 -24.71
N LEU A 279 1.27 -10.20 -23.54
CA LEU A 279 0.84 -8.99 -22.87
C LEU A 279 1.11 -7.74 -23.72
N PRO A 280 0.30 -6.69 -23.59
CA PRO A 280 0.63 -5.40 -24.19
C PRO A 280 2.04 -4.95 -23.78
N PRO A 281 2.79 -4.27 -24.64
CA PRO A 281 4.13 -3.80 -24.32
C PRO A 281 4.17 -3.01 -23.02
N TYR A 282 5.22 -3.19 -22.23
CA TYR A 282 5.44 -2.49 -20.97
C TYR A 282 4.32 -2.66 -19.93
N SER A 283 3.70 -3.85 -19.86
CA SER A 283 2.57 -4.14 -18.97
C SER A 283 2.88 -5.21 -17.90
N PRO A 284 3.94 -5.06 -17.06
CA PRO A 284 4.24 -6.01 -16.00
C PRO A 284 3.16 -6.07 -14.91
N ASN A 285 2.35 -5.00 -14.78
CA ASN A 285 1.18 -4.94 -13.90
C ASN A 285 0.10 -5.97 -14.26
N LEU A 286 0.06 -6.44 -15.49
CA LEU A 286 -0.86 -7.47 -15.99
C LEU A 286 -0.25 -8.88 -15.91
N ASN A 287 1.05 -9.02 -15.61
CA ASN A 287 1.66 -10.33 -15.44
C ASN A 287 1.54 -10.80 -13.97
N LEU A 288 0.70 -11.79 -13.74
CA LEU A 288 0.41 -12.31 -12.40
C LEU A 288 1.67 -12.85 -11.69
N ILE A 289 2.59 -13.45 -12.42
CA ILE A 289 3.82 -14.04 -11.84
C ILE A 289 4.76 -12.99 -11.24
N GLU A 290 4.67 -11.73 -11.64
CA GLU A 290 5.45 -10.66 -11.04
C GLU A 290 5.15 -10.46 -9.55
N ARG A 291 3.91 -10.77 -9.15
CA ARG A 291 3.50 -10.76 -7.73
C ARG A 291 4.11 -11.95 -6.98
N PHE A 292 4.27 -13.10 -7.64
CA PHE A 292 4.97 -14.25 -7.10
C PHE A 292 6.47 -13.96 -6.89
N TRP A 293 7.11 -13.27 -7.84
CA TRP A 293 8.49 -12.84 -7.67
C TRP A 293 8.71 -11.88 -6.49
N ARG A 294 7.70 -11.06 -6.15
CA ARG A 294 7.76 -10.22 -4.94
C ARG A 294 7.75 -11.08 -3.67
N LEU A 295 6.93 -12.14 -3.64
CA LEU A 295 6.92 -13.08 -2.52
C LEU A 295 8.25 -13.84 -2.41
N LEU A 296 8.77 -14.36 -3.52
CA LEU A 296 10.11 -14.98 -3.55
C LEU A 296 11.18 -14.05 -2.96
N ARG A 297 11.19 -12.78 -3.38
CA ARG A 297 12.15 -11.81 -2.85
C ARG A 297 12.00 -11.61 -1.35
N LYS A 298 10.78 -11.54 -0.87
CA LYS A 298 10.47 -11.35 0.56
C LYS A 298 10.91 -12.54 1.40
N GLU A 299 10.59 -13.75 0.96
CA GLU A 299 10.74 -14.96 1.77
C GLU A 299 12.12 -15.64 1.63
N ALA A 300 12.82 -15.44 0.50
CA ALA A 300 14.04 -16.18 0.20
C ALA A 300 15.24 -15.31 -0.22
N ILE A 301 15.11 -13.98 -0.24
CA ILE A 301 16.20 -13.12 -0.73
C ILE A 301 16.45 -11.93 0.20
N ASN A 302 15.41 -11.12 0.47
CA ASN A 302 15.59 -9.86 1.18
C ASN A 302 15.95 -10.10 2.65
N SER A 303 16.99 -9.42 3.10
CA SER A 303 17.49 -9.49 4.48
C SER A 303 17.92 -10.90 4.93
N ILE A 304 18.28 -11.75 3.98
CA ILE A 304 18.86 -13.07 4.24
C ILE A 304 20.29 -13.06 3.68
N TYR A 305 21.25 -13.40 4.54
CA TYR A 305 22.64 -13.60 4.16
C TYR A 305 22.88 -15.06 3.78
N TYR A 306 23.48 -15.27 2.63
CA TYR A 306 23.97 -16.59 2.17
C TYR A 306 25.47 -16.51 1.96
N ALA A 307 26.24 -17.27 2.71
CA ALA A 307 27.70 -17.21 2.63
C ALA A 307 28.21 -17.64 1.24
N THR A 308 27.55 -18.62 0.62
CA THR A 308 27.94 -19.17 -0.68
C THR A 308 26.83 -19.04 -1.71
N TYR A 309 27.23 -19.07 -3.00
CA TYR A 309 26.25 -19.12 -4.10
C TYR A 309 25.38 -20.38 -4.05
N ASP A 310 25.94 -21.51 -3.62
CA ASP A 310 25.20 -22.77 -3.57
C ASP A 310 24.11 -22.74 -2.49
N GLU A 311 24.38 -22.13 -1.34
CA GLU A 311 23.35 -21.88 -0.31
C GLU A 311 22.27 -20.96 -0.83
N PHE A 312 22.64 -19.86 -1.50
CA PHE A 312 21.68 -18.95 -2.12
C PHE A 312 20.79 -19.67 -3.13
N ARG A 313 21.38 -20.44 -4.04
CA ARG A 313 20.65 -21.26 -5.02
C ARG A 313 19.73 -22.26 -4.33
N LYS A 314 20.22 -22.95 -3.30
CA LYS A 314 19.45 -23.93 -2.51
C LYS A 314 18.27 -23.26 -1.81
N GLY A 315 18.43 -22.11 -1.19
CA GLY A 315 17.37 -21.36 -0.54
C GLY A 315 16.25 -20.98 -1.52
N ILE A 316 16.61 -20.52 -2.71
CA ILE A 316 15.64 -20.18 -3.77
C ILE A 316 14.88 -21.44 -4.24
N VAL A 317 15.60 -22.53 -4.56
CA VAL A 317 14.98 -23.79 -5.01
C VAL A 317 14.07 -24.36 -3.93
N GLN A 318 14.49 -24.32 -2.67
CA GLN A 318 13.67 -24.77 -1.54
C GLN A 318 12.37 -23.97 -1.41
N PHE A 319 12.41 -22.66 -1.61
CA PHE A 319 11.20 -21.84 -1.65
C PHE A 319 10.27 -22.25 -2.80
N MET A 320 10.84 -22.44 -4.02
CA MET A 320 10.07 -22.83 -5.20
C MET A 320 9.40 -24.19 -5.02
N ASP A 321 10.11 -25.18 -4.46
CA ASP A 321 9.58 -26.52 -4.21
C ASP A 321 8.49 -26.52 -3.13
N ASN A 322 8.67 -25.67 -2.12
CA ASN A 322 7.74 -25.56 -0.99
C ASN A 322 6.68 -24.44 -1.18
N ALA A 323 6.46 -23.95 -2.38
CA ALA A 323 5.51 -22.85 -2.64
C ALA A 323 4.09 -23.15 -2.09
N LYS A 324 3.69 -24.42 -2.02
CA LYS A 324 2.41 -24.85 -1.44
C LYS A 324 2.28 -24.51 0.06
N ALA A 325 3.39 -24.41 0.80
CA ALA A 325 3.36 -23.99 2.20
C ALA A 325 2.87 -22.54 2.35
N TYR A 326 3.08 -21.71 1.34
CA TYR A 326 2.64 -20.31 1.28
C TYR A 326 1.30 -20.13 0.56
N LYS A 327 0.46 -21.18 0.52
CA LYS A 327 -0.80 -21.19 -0.23
C LYS A 327 -1.71 -19.99 0.11
N LYS A 328 -1.82 -19.63 1.40
CA LYS A 328 -2.68 -18.51 1.84
C LYS A 328 -2.16 -17.17 1.28
N GLU A 329 -0.87 -16.92 1.43
CA GLU A 329 -0.19 -15.72 0.95
C GLU A 329 -0.25 -15.64 -0.59
N ILE A 330 0.05 -16.73 -1.27
CA ILE A 330 0.03 -16.82 -2.73
C ILE A 330 -1.38 -16.52 -3.26
N ARG A 331 -2.43 -17.14 -2.71
CA ARG A 331 -3.82 -16.89 -3.12
C ARG A 331 -4.27 -15.45 -2.84
N SER A 332 -3.82 -14.86 -1.75
CA SER A 332 -4.12 -13.47 -1.42
C SER A 332 -3.43 -12.47 -2.36
N LEU A 333 -2.21 -12.78 -2.81
CA LEU A 333 -1.41 -11.90 -3.66
C LEU A 333 -1.72 -12.06 -5.15
N LEU A 334 -1.88 -13.30 -5.61
CA LEU A 334 -2.03 -13.65 -7.02
C LEU A 334 -3.52 -13.76 -7.40
N THR A 335 -4.25 -12.69 -7.18
CA THR A 335 -5.66 -12.56 -7.60
C THR A 335 -5.75 -12.03 -9.02
N LEU A 336 -6.79 -12.38 -9.75
CA LEU A 336 -7.08 -11.82 -11.09
C LEU A 336 -7.65 -10.39 -11.01
N ASN A 337 -7.24 -9.63 -10.01
CA ASN A 337 -7.54 -8.22 -9.88
C ASN A 337 -6.41 -7.41 -10.48
N PHE A 338 -6.67 -6.79 -11.61
CA PHE A 338 -5.68 -6.01 -12.35
C PHE A 338 -6.01 -4.51 -12.31
N GLN A 339 -4.97 -3.71 -12.40
CA GLN A 339 -5.05 -2.27 -12.46
C GLN A 339 -4.26 -1.79 -13.67
N THR A 340 -4.88 -1.01 -14.55
CA THR A 340 -4.19 -0.41 -15.71
C THR A 340 -3.27 0.72 -15.26
N VAL A 341 -2.46 1.22 -16.17
CA VAL A 341 -1.59 2.38 -15.89
C VAL A 341 -2.38 3.66 -15.60
N GLY A 342 -3.62 3.78 -16.11
CA GLY A 342 -4.57 4.86 -15.81
C GLY A 342 -5.40 4.62 -14.53
N ASN A 343 -5.01 3.67 -13.68
CA ASN A 343 -5.67 3.30 -12.42
C ASN A 343 -7.09 2.71 -12.57
N THR A 344 -7.52 2.31 -13.76
CA THR A 344 -8.76 1.54 -13.91
C THR A 344 -8.58 0.14 -13.35
N SER A 345 -9.47 -0.29 -12.46
CA SER A 345 -9.41 -1.60 -11.80
C SER A 345 -10.31 -2.61 -12.48
N PHE A 346 -9.81 -3.83 -12.64
CA PHE A 346 -10.52 -4.98 -13.19
C PHE A 346 -10.48 -6.13 -12.19
N HIS A 347 -11.64 -6.75 -11.94
CA HIS A 347 -11.80 -7.84 -10.99
C HIS A 347 -12.43 -9.02 -11.66
N PHE A 348 -11.74 -10.14 -11.69
CA PHE A 348 -12.27 -11.39 -12.22
C PHE A 348 -12.52 -12.37 -11.06
N ALA A 349 -13.69 -13.00 -11.04
CA ALA A 349 -14.01 -13.97 -10.02
C ALA A 349 -13.05 -15.17 -10.09
N GLN A 350 -12.50 -15.55 -8.95
CA GLN A 350 -11.81 -16.81 -8.81
C GLN A 350 -12.84 -17.83 -8.30
N THR A 351 -13.29 -18.71 -9.17
CA THR A 351 -14.16 -19.81 -8.76
C THR A 351 -13.46 -20.67 -7.72
N ASN A 352 -13.98 -20.67 -6.49
CA ASN A 352 -13.53 -21.56 -5.43
C ASN A 352 -13.99 -22.98 -5.78
N SER A 353 -13.14 -23.75 -6.41
CA SER A 353 -13.30 -25.19 -6.61
C SER A 353 -12.21 -25.97 -5.87
#